data_4e78a15eeb308214040759fec1e00168
#
_entry.id   4e78a15eeb308214040759fec1e00168
#
_cell.length_a   1.000
_cell.length_b   1.000
_cell.length_c   1.000
_cell.angle_alpha   90.00
_cell.angle_beta   90.00
_cell.angle_gamma   90.00
#
_symmetry.space_group_name_H-M   'P 1'
#
loop_
_entity.id
_entity.type
_entity.pdbx_description
1 polymer ?
#
loop_
_entity_poly.entity_id
_entity_poly.type
_entity_poly.pdbx_seq_one_letter_code
_entity_poly.pdbx_strand_id
1 'polypeptide(L)'
;METFSVTYALHVPTYEEAKQVAWSIQVEQTIEFPYELLGESDPRRHMVGQLLSLIEKEECFWAKIAYPVETSGLEVTQFLNVVFGNSSLQPHIWVVDIELCPSLVAAFQGPRFGIEGIRNLCHTPTRPMIQAVIKPMGTPNEELARMCHAYTMGGVDVIKDDHGLTNQSFSPFKDRVSRCAYAVQEANAKSGHHTLYAANVSGDGTDVLERAHYAKEAGATALMVAPSLIGFGWLHRLATDDSLNLPLIVHPAMMGGFTLPGTSGIDATIWMGLLPRIFGGDMNIFVSYGGRFTFQPDVCRHICDINRKSLATIKASCPAPGGGVTEARLPELMNIYGKDTMFLVGGDMFRRGPDLTENMKAFIEILERS
;
A
#
# COMPACT_ATOMS: atom_id res chain seq x y z
N MET A 1 -8.80 -5.88 29.70
CA MET A 1 -8.25 -4.79 28.87
C MET A 1 -8.13 -5.34 27.46
N GLU A 2 -8.58 -4.59 26.45
CA GLU A 2 -8.47 -5.00 25.04
C GLU A 2 -7.04 -4.83 24.58
N THR A 3 -6.51 -5.79 23.79
CA THR A 3 -5.14 -5.78 23.32
C THR A 3 -5.06 -6.10 21.83
N PHE A 4 -4.09 -5.52 21.13
CA PHE A 4 -3.61 -5.99 19.84
C PHE A 4 -2.26 -6.69 20.03
N SER A 5 -1.81 -7.48 19.08
CA SER A 5 -0.51 -8.16 19.21
C SER A 5 0.38 -7.94 18.00
N VAL A 6 1.67 -7.90 18.27
CA VAL A 6 2.74 -7.84 17.27
C VAL A 6 3.66 -9.03 17.46
N THR A 7 4.01 -9.70 16.38
CA THR A 7 5.00 -10.77 16.40
C THR A 7 6.32 -10.24 15.81
N TYR A 8 7.38 -10.41 16.58
CA TYR A 8 8.74 -10.04 16.20
C TYR A 8 9.58 -11.28 15.97
N ALA A 9 10.29 -11.34 14.84
CA ALA A 9 11.39 -12.29 14.64
C ALA A 9 12.67 -11.68 15.21
N LEU A 10 13.26 -12.36 16.20
CA LEU A 10 14.45 -11.95 16.91
C LEU A 10 15.64 -12.81 16.47
N HIS A 11 16.57 -12.23 15.73
CA HIS A 11 17.75 -12.92 15.18
C HIS A 11 18.90 -12.87 16.17
N VAL A 12 18.75 -13.58 17.28
CA VAL A 12 19.74 -13.67 18.38
C VAL A 12 20.12 -15.14 18.63
N PRO A 13 21.33 -15.41 19.20
CA PRO A 13 21.86 -16.76 19.29
C PRO A 13 21.12 -17.68 20.28
N THR A 14 20.54 -17.14 21.35
CA THR A 14 20.03 -17.97 22.46
C THR A 14 18.62 -17.55 22.88
N TYR A 15 17.89 -18.50 23.45
CA TYR A 15 16.55 -18.28 24.02
C TYR A 15 16.57 -17.20 25.14
N GLU A 16 17.62 -17.20 25.97
CA GLU A 16 17.72 -16.20 27.04
C GLU A 16 17.95 -14.79 26.49
N GLU A 17 18.75 -14.63 25.45
CA GLU A 17 18.89 -13.35 24.74
C GLU A 17 17.56 -12.93 24.08
N ALA A 18 16.86 -13.86 23.44
CA ALA A 18 15.57 -13.58 22.85
C ALA A 18 14.55 -13.10 23.89
N LYS A 19 14.55 -13.69 25.09
CA LYS A 19 13.71 -13.29 26.21
C LYS A 19 14.06 -11.88 26.72
N GLN A 20 15.37 -11.57 26.80
CA GLN A 20 15.82 -10.23 27.19
C GLN A 20 15.42 -9.16 26.14
N VAL A 21 15.60 -9.46 24.84
CA VAL A 21 15.18 -8.55 23.77
C VAL A 21 13.67 -8.38 23.79
N ALA A 22 12.91 -9.47 23.93
CA ALA A 22 11.45 -9.38 24.03
C ALA A 22 11.00 -8.52 25.21
N TRP A 23 11.66 -8.64 26.36
CA TRP A 23 11.39 -7.78 27.52
C TRP A 23 11.72 -6.32 27.24
N SER A 24 12.86 -6.05 26.62
CA SER A 24 13.23 -4.69 26.21
C SER A 24 12.15 -4.08 25.29
N ILE A 25 11.65 -4.83 24.29
CA ILE A 25 10.57 -4.37 23.41
C ILE A 25 9.28 -4.08 24.20
N GLN A 26 8.90 -4.95 25.13
CA GLN A 26 7.68 -4.76 25.96
C GLN A 26 7.71 -3.43 26.71
N VAL A 27 8.85 -3.08 27.30
CA VAL A 27 9.04 -1.86 28.09
C VAL A 27 9.19 -0.63 27.18
N GLU A 28 10.08 -0.72 26.18
CA GLU A 28 10.44 0.40 25.30
C GLU A 28 9.26 0.90 24.47
N GLN A 29 8.46 -0.02 23.95
CA GLN A 29 7.31 0.32 23.10
C GLN A 29 6.05 0.75 23.88
N THR A 30 6.13 0.80 25.21
CA THR A 30 4.98 1.15 26.07
C THR A 30 5.28 2.26 27.05
N ILE A 31 5.94 1.95 28.16
CA ILE A 31 6.16 2.92 29.27
C ILE A 31 7.46 3.70 29.15
N GLU A 32 8.43 3.18 28.39
CA GLU A 32 9.77 3.80 28.19
C GLU A 32 10.39 4.30 29.51
N PHE A 33 10.29 3.45 30.56
CA PHE A 33 10.73 3.76 31.89
C PHE A 33 11.25 2.51 32.60
N PRO A 34 12.32 2.59 33.44
CA PRO A 34 12.82 1.43 34.17
C PRO A 34 11.73 0.78 35.03
N TYR A 35 11.33 -0.42 34.62
CA TYR A 35 10.18 -1.11 35.24
C TYR A 35 10.37 -1.38 36.74
N GLU A 36 11.60 -1.64 37.18
CA GLU A 36 11.96 -1.89 38.56
C GLU A 36 11.77 -0.66 39.49
N LEU A 37 11.68 0.53 38.89
CA LEU A 37 11.39 1.77 39.65
C LEU A 37 9.89 2.00 39.86
N LEU A 38 9.03 1.22 39.20
CA LEU A 38 7.60 1.25 39.46
C LEU A 38 7.27 0.45 40.71
N GLY A 39 6.58 1.05 41.67
CA GLY A 39 6.05 0.34 42.83
C GLY A 39 5.13 -0.81 42.45
N GLU A 40 5.00 -1.84 43.29
CA GLU A 40 4.20 -3.03 43.00
C GLU A 40 2.72 -2.72 42.64
N SER A 41 2.17 -1.69 43.29
CA SER A 41 0.78 -1.22 43.05
C SER A 41 0.68 -0.11 42.01
N ASP A 42 1.74 0.22 41.28
CA ASP A 42 1.72 1.29 40.31
C ASP A 42 0.82 0.93 39.09
N PRO A 43 -0.22 1.71 38.81
CA PRO A 43 -1.14 1.40 37.72
C PRO A 43 -0.49 1.40 36.33
N ARG A 44 0.65 2.08 36.17
CA ARG A 44 1.40 2.09 34.89
C ARG A 44 1.96 0.72 34.50
N ARG A 45 2.09 -0.21 35.45
CA ARG A 45 2.47 -1.61 35.18
C ARG A 45 1.51 -2.31 34.22
N HIS A 46 0.23 -1.91 34.17
CA HIS A 46 -0.76 -2.47 33.28
C HIS A 46 -0.59 -2.01 31.81
N MET A 47 0.18 -0.97 31.60
CA MET A 47 0.47 -0.46 30.24
C MET A 47 1.60 -1.21 29.55
N VAL A 48 2.42 -1.97 30.30
CA VAL A 48 3.56 -2.70 29.75
C VAL A 48 3.08 -3.83 28.84
N GLY A 49 3.72 -3.96 27.67
CA GLY A 49 3.44 -5.05 26.74
C GLY A 49 3.60 -6.42 27.40
N GLN A 50 2.78 -7.38 27.06
CA GLN A 50 2.80 -8.72 27.62
C GLN A 50 3.30 -9.73 26.60
N LEU A 51 4.39 -10.45 26.91
CA LEU A 51 4.87 -11.56 26.09
C LEU A 51 3.86 -12.73 26.17
N LEU A 52 3.22 -13.05 25.05
CA LEU A 52 2.26 -14.15 24.95
C LEU A 52 2.95 -15.47 24.62
N SER A 53 3.96 -15.43 23.75
CA SER A 53 4.75 -16.61 23.38
C SER A 53 6.14 -16.20 22.92
N LEU A 54 7.11 -17.10 23.14
CA LEU A 54 8.45 -17.03 22.59
C LEU A 54 8.80 -18.42 22.06
N ILE A 55 8.92 -18.55 20.74
CA ILE A 55 9.05 -19.83 20.05
C ILE A 55 10.28 -19.80 19.16
N GLU A 56 11.17 -20.78 19.29
CA GLU A 56 12.28 -20.99 18.37
C GLU A 56 11.73 -21.43 17.00
N LYS A 57 12.17 -20.77 15.94
CA LYS A 57 11.73 -21.04 14.56
C LYS A 57 12.89 -20.84 13.58
N GLU A 58 13.36 -21.94 13.00
CA GLU A 58 14.49 -21.95 12.06
C GLU A 58 15.76 -21.31 12.71
N GLU A 59 16.18 -20.15 12.22
CA GLU A 59 17.39 -19.43 12.67
C GLU A 59 17.07 -18.22 13.56
N CYS A 60 15.86 -18.11 14.12
CA CYS A 60 15.45 -16.98 14.95
C CYS A 60 14.40 -17.39 16.01
N PHE A 61 14.03 -16.45 16.88
CA PHE A 61 12.98 -16.62 17.86
C PHE A 61 11.79 -15.72 17.52
N TRP A 62 10.59 -16.26 17.54
CA TRP A 62 9.37 -15.48 17.35
C TRP A 62 8.77 -15.11 18.68
N ALA A 63 8.79 -13.81 19.00
CA ALA A 63 8.19 -13.23 20.20
C ALA A 63 6.86 -12.55 19.84
N LYS A 64 5.75 -13.09 20.34
CA LYS A 64 4.44 -12.46 20.21
C LYS A 64 4.15 -11.66 21.48
N ILE A 65 3.95 -10.35 21.31
CA ILE A 65 3.73 -9.40 22.39
C ILE A 65 2.37 -8.76 22.22
N ALA A 66 1.54 -8.78 23.26
CA ALA A 66 0.26 -8.08 23.34
C ALA A 66 0.45 -6.69 23.95
N TYR A 67 -0.16 -5.70 23.36
CA TYR A 67 -0.15 -4.31 23.80
C TYR A 67 -1.54 -3.85 24.17
N PRO A 68 -1.76 -3.16 25.31
CA PRO A 68 -3.01 -2.48 25.60
C PRO A 68 -3.39 -1.54 24.46
N VAL A 69 -4.63 -1.60 23.99
CA VAL A 69 -5.08 -0.79 22.84
C VAL A 69 -4.93 0.71 23.11
N GLU A 70 -5.04 1.11 24.38
CA GLU A 70 -4.87 2.49 24.83
C GLU A 70 -3.50 3.08 24.48
N THR A 71 -2.45 2.24 24.37
CA THR A 71 -1.09 2.70 24.00
C THR A 71 -1.06 3.28 22.59
N SER A 72 -1.95 2.83 21.71
CA SER A 72 -2.06 3.31 20.32
C SER A 72 -2.83 4.63 20.19
N GLY A 73 -3.60 5.05 21.20
CA GLY A 73 -4.53 6.17 21.10
C GLY A 73 -5.57 6.03 19.99
N LEU A 74 -5.69 4.85 19.35
CA LEU A 74 -6.46 4.59 18.14
C LEU A 74 -6.04 5.47 16.95
N GLU A 75 -4.81 5.99 16.98
CA GLU A 75 -4.21 6.83 15.94
C GLU A 75 -3.19 6.06 15.12
N VAL A 76 -3.18 6.25 13.81
CA VAL A 76 -2.25 5.58 12.88
C VAL A 76 -0.79 5.81 13.27
N THR A 77 -0.41 7.06 13.54
CA THR A 77 0.97 7.43 13.85
C THR A 77 1.43 6.80 15.16
N GLN A 78 0.62 6.88 16.21
CA GLN A 78 0.96 6.30 17.51
C GLN A 78 0.92 4.76 17.47
N PHE A 79 -0.02 4.16 16.73
CA PHE A 79 -0.02 2.72 16.51
C PHE A 79 1.29 2.24 15.88
N LEU A 80 1.77 2.90 14.82
CA LEU A 80 3.05 2.58 14.19
C LEU A 80 4.23 2.77 15.15
N ASN A 81 4.19 3.79 16.00
CA ASN A 81 5.20 4.01 17.04
C ASN A 81 5.22 2.85 18.05
N VAL A 82 4.07 2.36 18.52
CA VAL A 82 4.00 1.19 19.40
C VAL A 82 4.47 -0.08 18.68
N VAL A 83 4.13 -0.25 17.41
CA VAL A 83 4.54 -1.45 16.63
C VAL A 83 6.06 -1.51 16.46
N PHE A 84 6.70 -0.42 16.07
CA PHE A 84 8.15 -0.43 15.75
C PHE A 84 8.79 0.97 15.85
N GLY A 85 8.53 1.71 16.92
CA GLY A 85 9.14 3.01 17.19
C GLY A 85 10.63 2.89 17.58
N ASN A 86 10.96 3.09 18.85
CA ASN A 86 12.33 3.04 19.34
C ASN A 86 12.98 1.66 19.15
N SER A 87 12.23 0.56 19.18
CA SER A 87 12.78 -0.78 18.91
C SER A 87 13.36 -0.91 17.50
N SER A 88 12.96 -0.04 16.56
CA SER A 88 13.55 0.01 15.20
C SER A 88 15.03 0.44 15.19
N LEU A 89 15.50 1.07 16.27
CA LEU A 89 16.89 1.49 16.46
C LEU A 89 17.79 0.35 16.98
N GLN A 90 17.20 -0.78 17.36
CA GLN A 90 17.91 -1.97 17.83
C GLN A 90 18.13 -2.95 16.67
N PRO A 91 19.29 -3.60 16.57
CA PRO A 91 19.53 -4.61 15.55
C PRO A 91 18.78 -5.91 15.85
N HIS A 92 18.63 -6.74 14.84
CA HIS A 92 18.12 -8.10 14.94
C HIS A 92 16.64 -8.24 15.27
N ILE A 93 15.82 -7.20 15.05
CA ILE A 93 14.38 -7.18 15.30
C ILE A 93 13.63 -6.97 13.97
N TRP A 94 12.76 -7.92 13.62
CA TRP A 94 11.88 -7.81 12.47
C TRP A 94 10.42 -7.93 12.89
N VAL A 95 9.57 -7.00 12.48
CA VAL A 95 8.11 -7.15 12.61
C VAL A 95 7.62 -8.10 11.52
N VAL A 96 7.03 -9.23 11.91
CA VAL A 96 6.60 -10.29 10.97
C VAL A 96 5.10 -10.56 10.97
N ASP A 97 4.36 -10.13 12.01
CA ASP A 97 2.90 -10.22 12.03
C ASP A 97 2.28 -9.18 12.97
N ILE A 98 1.04 -8.79 12.65
CA ILE A 98 0.22 -7.88 13.46
C ILE A 98 -1.20 -8.40 13.50
N GLU A 99 -1.77 -8.56 14.70
CA GLU A 99 -3.17 -8.90 14.91
C GLU A 99 -3.90 -7.72 15.56
N LEU A 100 -4.92 -7.23 14.86
CA LEU A 100 -5.72 -6.10 15.31
C LEU A 100 -6.83 -6.54 16.27
N CYS A 101 -7.14 -5.70 17.24
CA CYS A 101 -8.32 -5.84 18.08
C CYS A 101 -9.54 -5.10 17.44
N PRO A 102 -10.77 -5.38 17.92
CA PRO A 102 -11.98 -4.76 17.39
C PRO A 102 -11.96 -3.23 17.39
N SER A 103 -11.41 -2.59 18.43
CA SER A 103 -11.31 -1.12 18.49
C SER A 103 -10.40 -0.55 17.40
N LEU A 104 -9.27 -1.19 17.09
CA LEU A 104 -8.39 -0.77 15.98
C LEU A 104 -9.03 -1.03 14.62
N VAL A 105 -9.74 -2.15 14.46
CA VAL A 105 -10.52 -2.43 13.23
C VAL A 105 -11.55 -1.34 12.98
N ALA A 106 -12.27 -0.91 14.03
CA ALA A 106 -13.26 0.14 13.93
C ALA A 106 -12.63 1.53 13.65
N ALA A 107 -11.48 1.82 14.26
CA ALA A 107 -10.78 3.10 14.07
C ALA A 107 -10.18 3.24 12.67
N PHE A 108 -9.54 2.18 12.16
CA PHE A 108 -8.82 2.24 10.88
C PHE A 108 -9.73 2.05 9.67
N GLN A 109 -10.84 1.31 9.80
CA GLN A 109 -11.91 1.09 8.81
C GLN A 109 -11.46 0.39 7.50
N GLY A 110 -10.23 0.55 7.06
CA GLY A 110 -9.68 -0.03 5.83
C GLY A 110 -10.19 0.64 4.54
N PRO A 111 -10.11 -0.07 3.39
CA PRO A 111 -10.48 0.46 2.08
C PRO A 111 -11.95 0.85 2.00
N ARG A 112 -12.21 2.01 1.42
CA ARG A 112 -13.60 2.47 1.19
C ARG A 112 -14.30 1.62 0.14
N PHE A 113 -13.63 1.34 -0.96
CA PHE A 113 -14.18 0.60 -2.10
C PHE A 113 -13.78 -0.88 -2.06
N GLY A 114 -12.51 -1.17 -1.85
CA GLY A 114 -11.95 -2.52 -1.91
C GLY A 114 -12.01 -3.10 -3.33
N ILE A 115 -11.67 -4.39 -3.48
CA ILE A 115 -11.62 -5.07 -4.80
C ILE A 115 -12.96 -4.96 -5.52
N GLU A 116 -14.06 -5.30 -4.85
CA GLU A 116 -15.39 -5.32 -5.45
C GLU A 116 -15.83 -3.92 -5.90
N GLY A 117 -15.58 -2.91 -5.08
CA GLY A 117 -15.89 -1.52 -5.42
C GLY A 117 -15.10 -1.03 -6.64
N ILE A 118 -13.81 -1.38 -6.74
CA ILE A 118 -12.99 -1.04 -7.92
C ILE A 118 -13.48 -1.76 -9.15
N ARG A 119 -13.80 -3.07 -9.07
CA ARG A 119 -14.38 -3.83 -10.18
C ARG A 119 -15.68 -3.22 -10.69
N ASN A 120 -16.54 -2.79 -9.76
CA ASN A 120 -17.80 -2.13 -10.12
C ASN A 120 -17.58 -0.78 -10.81
N LEU A 121 -16.63 0.03 -10.32
CA LEU A 121 -16.31 1.33 -10.94
C LEU A 121 -15.72 1.18 -12.34
N CYS A 122 -14.85 0.17 -12.55
CA CYS A 122 -14.21 -0.09 -13.84
C CYS A 122 -15.09 -0.95 -14.79
N HIS A 123 -16.24 -1.46 -14.33
CA HIS A 123 -17.08 -2.43 -15.05
C HIS A 123 -16.29 -3.69 -15.48
N THR A 124 -15.36 -4.15 -14.65
CA THR A 124 -14.49 -5.30 -14.92
C THR A 124 -14.74 -6.42 -13.90
N PRO A 125 -15.83 -7.20 -14.05
CA PRO A 125 -16.29 -8.12 -12.99
C PRO A 125 -15.45 -9.39 -12.86
N THR A 126 -14.80 -9.88 -13.92
CA THR A 126 -14.27 -11.26 -13.92
C THR A 126 -12.78 -11.37 -14.25
N ARG A 127 -12.25 -10.64 -15.22
CA ARG A 127 -10.84 -10.71 -15.58
C ARG A 127 -9.95 -9.99 -14.55
N PRO A 128 -8.65 -10.26 -14.49
CA PRO A 128 -7.71 -9.39 -13.80
C PRO A 128 -7.82 -7.96 -14.35
N MET A 129 -7.59 -6.98 -13.48
CA MET A 129 -7.59 -5.57 -13.87
C MET A 129 -6.20 -5.13 -14.34
N ILE A 130 -6.14 -4.04 -15.10
CA ILE A 130 -4.89 -3.47 -15.60
C ILE A 130 -4.79 -1.98 -15.27
N GLN A 131 -3.59 -1.58 -14.84
CA GLN A 131 -3.26 -0.20 -14.54
C GLN A 131 -2.11 0.28 -15.42
N ALA A 132 -2.28 1.44 -16.07
CA ALA A 132 -1.22 2.11 -16.82
C ALA A 132 -0.68 3.32 -16.05
N VAL A 133 0.55 3.73 -16.37
CA VAL A 133 1.18 4.90 -15.79
C VAL A 133 1.61 5.87 -16.88
N ILE A 134 1.28 7.16 -16.72
CA ILE A 134 1.74 8.20 -17.63
C ILE A 134 3.17 8.61 -17.31
N LYS A 135 4.05 8.52 -18.29
CA LYS A 135 5.50 8.74 -18.19
C LYS A 135 6.15 8.89 -19.59
N PRO A 136 7.41 9.31 -19.75
CA PRO A 136 8.40 9.55 -18.69
C PRO A 136 8.24 10.91 -17.99
N MET A 137 8.99 11.13 -16.90
CA MET A 137 9.16 12.44 -16.29
C MET A 137 9.78 13.41 -17.31
N GLY A 138 9.33 14.66 -17.30
CA GLY A 138 9.73 15.66 -18.30
C GLY A 138 8.73 15.81 -19.46
N THR A 139 7.75 14.89 -19.57
CA THR A 139 6.69 14.99 -20.60
C THR A 139 5.73 16.14 -20.28
N PRO A 140 5.42 17.01 -21.26
CA PRO A 140 4.45 18.10 -21.08
C PRO A 140 3.03 17.57 -20.80
N ASN A 141 2.23 18.35 -20.07
CA ASN A 141 0.87 17.95 -19.65
C ASN A 141 -0.07 17.59 -20.83
N GLU A 142 0.09 18.28 -21.97
CA GLU A 142 -0.69 17.99 -23.18
C GLU A 142 -0.39 16.57 -23.70
N GLU A 143 0.87 16.15 -23.68
CA GLU A 143 1.27 14.81 -24.10
C GLU A 143 0.81 13.76 -23.09
N LEU A 144 0.90 14.04 -21.77
CA LEU A 144 0.37 13.16 -20.73
C LEU A 144 -1.14 12.95 -20.88
N ALA A 145 -1.88 14.02 -21.24
CA ALA A 145 -3.32 13.92 -21.52
C ALA A 145 -3.63 13.08 -22.78
N ARG A 146 -2.80 13.22 -23.84
CA ARG A 146 -2.90 12.35 -25.03
C ARG A 146 -2.66 10.87 -24.69
N MET A 147 -1.70 10.56 -23.81
CA MET A 147 -1.49 9.19 -23.31
C MET A 147 -2.71 8.67 -22.55
N CYS A 148 -3.29 9.50 -21.66
CA CYS A 148 -4.51 9.15 -20.95
C CYS A 148 -5.66 8.79 -21.93
N HIS A 149 -5.89 9.63 -22.94
CA HIS A 149 -6.90 9.37 -23.96
C HIS A 149 -6.63 8.05 -24.68
N ALA A 150 -5.39 7.81 -25.15
CA ALA A 150 -5.04 6.61 -25.89
C ALA A 150 -5.20 5.33 -25.05
N TYR A 151 -4.74 5.33 -23.80
CA TYR A 151 -4.91 4.19 -22.89
C TYR A 151 -6.38 3.90 -22.60
N THR A 152 -7.20 4.93 -22.39
CA THR A 152 -8.64 4.78 -22.19
C THR A 152 -9.31 4.20 -23.41
N MET A 153 -9.01 4.70 -24.62
CA MET A 153 -9.50 4.13 -25.89
C MET A 153 -9.09 2.66 -26.09
N GLY A 154 -7.98 2.24 -25.48
CA GLY A 154 -7.49 0.86 -25.46
C GLY A 154 -8.14 -0.03 -24.41
N GLY A 155 -8.98 0.52 -23.51
CA GLY A 155 -9.74 -0.25 -22.50
C GLY A 155 -9.02 -0.50 -21.18
N VAL A 156 -8.05 0.33 -20.79
CA VAL A 156 -7.41 0.25 -19.47
C VAL A 156 -8.42 0.48 -18.35
N ASP A 157 -8.28 -0.23 -17.23
CA ASP A 157 -9.16 -0.03 -16.07
C ASP A 157 -8.78 1.22 -15.26
N VAL A 158 -7.48 1.42 -15.01
CA VAL A 158 -6.98 2.55 -14.22
C VAL A 158 -5.77 3.20 -14.89
N ILE A 159 -5.75 4.50 -14.95
CA ILE A 159 -4.56 5.30 -15.30
C ILE A 159 -4.11 6.05 -14.06
N LYS A 160 -2.83 6.03 -13.78
CA LYS A 160 -2.26 6.83 -12.70
C LYS A 160 -1.16 7.75 -13.17
N ASP A 161 -0.99 8.87 -12.49
CA ASP A 161 0.24 9.66 -12.57
C ASP A 161 1.46 8.78 -12.23
N ASP A 162 2.62 9.08 -12.80
CA ASP A 162 3.87 8.55 -12.25
C ASP A 162 4.07 9.10 -10.83
N HIS A 163 4.62 8.29 -9.93
CA HIS A 163 4.88 8.71 -8.55
C HIS A 163 5.88 9.86 -8.44
N GLY A 164 6.69 10.08 -9.48
CA GLY A 164 7.61 11.21 -9.58
C GLY A 164 6.95 12.50 -10.10
N LEU A 165 5.73 12.45 -10.61
CA LEU A 165 4.99 13.66 -11.04
C LEU A 165 4.28 14.28 -9.84
N THR A 166 4.72 15.46 -9.42
CA THR A 166 4.12 16.25 -8.36
C THR A 166 3.66 17.62 -8.87
N ASN A 167 4.44 18.67 -8.69
CA ASN A 167 4.12 20.03 -9.15
C ASN A 167 5.36 20.69 -9.79
N GLN A 168 6.04 19.99 -10.69
CA GLN A 168 7.22 20.49 -11.36
C GLN A 168 6.84 21.52 -12.44
N SER A 169 7.78 22.42 -12.77
CA SER A 169 7.57 23.49 -13.75
C SER A 169 7.19 22.98 -15.16
N PHE A 170 7.71 21.82 -15.56
CA PHE A 170 7.36 21.19 -16.84
C PHE A 170 5.99 20.48 -16.81
N SER A 171 5.44 20.20 -15.61
CA SER A 171 4.15 19.55 -15.41
C SER A 171 3.49 20.12 -14.15
N PRO A 172 2.96 21.36 -14.18
CA PRO A 172 2.24 21.94 -13.05
C PRO A 172 1.02 21.09 -12.68
N PHE A 173 0.86 20.81 -11.38
CA PHE A 173 -0.13 19.85 -10.87
C PHE A 173 -1.55 20.13 -11.36
N LYS A 174 -2.03 21.37 -11.16
CA LYS A 174 -3.41 21.73 -11.50
C LYS A 174 -3.71 21.57 -12.98
N ASP A 175 -2.80 22.02 -13.85
CA ASP A 175 -2.95 21.91 -15.31
C ASP A 175 -2.92 20.44 -15.74
N ARG A 176 -1.97 19.62 -15.23
CA ARG A 176 -1.91 18.19 -15.51
C ARG A 176 -3.20 17.47 -15.14
N VAL A 177 -3.65 17.62 -13.89
CA VAL A 177 -4.82 16.90 -13.39
C VAL A 177 -6.07 17.25 -14.20
N SER A 178 -6.31 18.53 -14.46
CA SER A 178 -7.46 18.97 -15.27
C SER A 178 -7.43 18.39 -16.69
N ARG A 179 -6.27 18.45 -17.36
CA ARG A 179 -6.13 17.93 -18.74
C ARG A 179 -6.28 16.40 -18.80
N CYS A 180 -5.63 15.67 -17.89
CA CYS A 180 -5.69 14.21 -17.87
C CYS A 180 -7.10 13.72 -17.51
N ALA A 181 -7.74 14.32 -16.50
CA ALA A 181 -9.12 13.98 -16.13
C ALA A 181 -10.10 14.22 -17.30
N TYR A 182 -9.99 15.37 -17.96
CA TYR A 182 -10.80 15.66 -19.14
C TYR A 182 -10.58 14.66 -20.28
N ALA A 183 -9.32 14.32 -20.57
CA ALA A 183 -8.97 13.37 -21.61
C ALA A 183 -9.54 11.96 -21.35
N VAL A 184 -9.51 11.50 -20.10
CA VAL A 184 -10.12 10.22 -19.68
C VAL A 184 -11.63 10.29 -19.80
N GLN A 185 -12.27 11.37 -19.34
CA GLN A 185 -13.70 11.54 -19.43
C GLN A 185 -14.19 11.54 -20.90
N GLU A 186 -13.51 12.28 -21.78
CA GLU A 186 -13.81 12.34 -23.20
C GLU A 186 -13.68 10.96 -23.86
N ALA A 187 -12.58 10.25 -23.57
CA ALA A 187 -12.33 8.92 -24.14
C ALA A 187 -13.32 7.87 -23.62
N ASN A 188 -13.69 7.90 -22.34
CA ASN A 188 -14.74 7.05 -21.78
C ASN A 188 -16.09 7.28 -22.50
N ALA A 189 -16.47 8.55 -22.72
CA ALA A 189 -17.71 8.88 -23.43
C ALA A 189 -17.70 8.38 -24.88
N LYS A 190 -16.54 8.36 -25.55
CA LYS A 190 -16.39 7.89 -26.93
C LYS A 190 -16.35 6.36 -27.04
N SER A 191 -15.65 5.70 -26.13
CA SER A 191 -15.40 4.25 -26.20
C SER A 191 -16.42 3.40 -25.46
N GLY A 192 -17.15 3.98 -24.51
CA GLY A 192 -18.01 3.27 -23.57
C GLY A 192 -17.24 2.56 -22.45
N HIS A 193 -15.92 2.81 -22.30
CA HIS A 193 -15.14 2.30 -21.20
C HIS A 193 -15.38 3.10 -19.90
N HIS A 194 -14.92 2.54 -18.77
CA HIS A 194 -15.05 3.12 -17.42
C HIS A 194 -13.68 3.24 -16.75
N THR A 195 -12.72 3.79 -17.48
CA THR A 195 -11.37 4.02 -16.98
C THR A 195 -11.36 5.04 -15.85
N LEU A 196 -10.67 4.72 -14.76
CA LEU A 196 -10.40 5.66 -13.67
C LEU A 196 -9.09 6.40 -13.91
N TYR A 197 -9.03 7.69 -13.54
CA TYR A 197 -7.80 8.48 -13.51
C TYR A 197 -7.42 8.80 -12.07
N ALA A 198 -6.21 8.37 -11.65
CA ALA A 198 -5.66 8.58 -10.33
C ALA A 198 -4.54 9.64 -10.34
N ALA A 199 -4.85 10.81 -9.80
CA ALA A 199 -3.88 11.89 -9.62
C ALA A 199 -2.94 11.59 -8.45
N ASN A 200 -1.62 11.82 -8.61
CA ASN A 200 -0.66 11.76 -7.51
C ASN A 200 -0.78 13.01 -6.63
N VAL A 201 -1.36 12.84 -5.44
CA VAL A 201 -1.57 13.93 -4.50
C VAL A 201 -0.51 13.98 -3.39
N SER A 202 0.53 13.14 -3.45
CA SER A 202 1.66 13.22 -2.52
C SER A 202 2.29 14.61 -2.55
N GLY A 203 2.41 15.23 -1.39
CA GLY A 203 2.89 16.59 -1.25
C GLY A 203 3.34 16.87 0.18
N ASP A 204 3.82 18.05 0.45
CA ASP A 204 4.31 18.46 1.76
C ASP A 204 3.14 18.88 2.67
N GLY A 205 3.10 18.34 3.89
CA GLY A 205 2.13 18.74 4.90
C GLY A 205 0.68 18.73 4.39
N THR A 206 -0.01 19.86 4.52
CA THR A 206 -1.44 20.02 4.15
C THR A 206 -1.69 20.04 2.64
N ASP A 207 -0.67 20.22 1.81
CA ASP A 207 -0.79 20.16 0.34
C ASP A 207 -1.46 18.85 -0.12
N VAL A 208 -1.30 17.77 0.63
CA VAL A 208 -1.91 16.47 0.33
C VAL A 208 -3.43 16.60 0.23
N LEU A 209 -4.07 17.24 1.22
CA LEU A 209 -5.53 17.45 1.23
C LEU A 209 -5.97 18.45 0.16
N GLU A 210 -5.26 19.56 0.00
CA GLU A 210 -5.58 20.58 -0.99
C GLU A 210 -5.52 19.99 -2.41
N ARG A 211 -4.49 19.18 -2.70
CA ARG A 211 -4.36 18.48 -3.98
C ARG A 211 -5.45 17.43 -4.18
N ALA A 212 -5.83 16.71 -3.12
CA ALA A 212 -6.89 15.70 -3.20
C ALA A 212 -8.26 16.33 -3.54
N HIS A 213 -8.63 17.40 -2.86
CA HIS A 213 -9.87 18.13 -3.15
C HIS A 213 -9.85 18.74 -4.55
N TYR A 214 -8.76 19.43 -4.92
CA TYR A 214 -8.61 19.97 -6.26
C TYR A 214 -8.72 18.87 -7.33
N ALA A 215 -8.05 17.72 -7.13
CA ALA A 215 -8.10 16.62 -8.09
C ALA A 215 -9.53 16.10 -8.29
N LYS A 216 -10.29 15.95 -7.21
CA LYS A 216 -11.71 15.61 -7.29
C LYS A 216 -12.52 16.62 -8.07
N GLU A 217 -12.37 17.92 -7.74
CA GLU A 217 -13.07 19.01 -8.43
C GLU A 217 -12.72 19.10 -9.91
N ALA A 218 -11.47 18.78 -10.27
CA ALA A 218 -10.98 18.73 -11.63
C ALA A 218 -11.41 17.48 -12.41
N GLY A 219 -12.11 16.53 -11.76
CA GLY A 219 -12.67 15.33 -12.40
C GLY A 219 -11.80 14.08 -12.29
N ALA A 220 -10.76 14.06 -11.46
CA ALA A 220 -10.06 12.82 -11.14
C ALA A 220 -11.02 11.85 -10.41
N THR A 221 -10.96 10.57 -10.77
CA THR A 221 -11.87 9.53 -10.29
C THR A 221 -11.19 8.55 -9.32
N ALA A 222 -9.92 8.75 -9.05
CA ALA A 222 -9.12 8.09 -8.03
C ALA A 222 -7.97 8.99 -7.60
N LEU A 223 -7.29 8.66 -6.50
CA LEU A 223 -6.11 9.37 -6.01
C LEU A 223 -4.97 8.38 -5.79
N MET A 224 -3.73 8.85 -5.86
CA MET A 224 -2.55 8.07 -5.51
C MET A 224 -1.71 8.80 -4.46
N VAL A 225 -1.21 8.03 -3.49
CA VAL A 225 -0.26 8.52 -2.46
C VAL A 225 0.87 7.54 -2.23
N ALA A 226 2.01 8.05 -1.77
CA ALA A 226 3.17 7.27 -1.34
C ALA A 226 3.35 7.43 0.19
N PRO A 227 2.72 6.60 1.03
CA PRO A 227 2.65 6.83 2.46
C PRO A 227 4.00 6.76 3.18
N SER A 228 5.00 6.06 2.65
CA SER A 228 6.34 6.11 3.24
C SER A 228 7.07 7.45 3.01
N LEU A 229 6.57 8.29 2.09
CA LEU A 229 7.06 9.66 1.91
C LEU A 229 6.28 10.68 2.74
N ILE A 230 4.97 10.53 2.85
CA ILE A 230 4.09 11.53 3.46
C ILE A 230 3.52 11.15 4.83
N GLY A 231 3.69 9.88 5.24
CA GLY A 231 3.10 9.28 6.43
C GLY A 231 1.77 8.55 6.15
N PHE A 232 1.60 7.38 6.80
CA PHE A 232 0.36 6.58 6.70
C PHE A 232 -0.86 7.31 7.29
N GLY A 233 -0.66 8.26 8.19
CA GLY A 233 -1.74 9.11 8.71
C GLY A 233 -2.46 9.89 7.61
N TRP A 234 -1.75 10.34 6.58
CA TRP A 234 -2.36 10.99 5.41
C TRP A 234 -3.16 10.03 4.54
N LEU A 235 -2.68 8.80 4.36
CA LEU A 235 -3.47 7.77 3.67
C LEU A 235 -4.82 7.56 4.38
N HIS A 236 -4.77 7.35 5.69
CA HIS A 236 -5.96 7.15 6.51
C HIS A 236 -6.90 8.38 6.49
N ARG A 237 -6.34 9.58 6.58
CA ARG A 237 -7.12 10.83 6.50
C ARG A 237 -7.88 10.96 5.18
N LEU A 238 -7.24 10.62 4.04
CA LEU A 238 -7.89 10.62 2.74
C LEU A 238 -8.97 9.53 2.62
N ALA A 239 -8.71 8.34 3.16
CA ALA A 239 -9.64 7.22 3.12
C ALA A 239 -10.92 7.48 3.92
N THR A 240 -10.80 8.22 5.04
CA THR A 240 -11.92 8.52 5.95
C THR A 240 -12.62 9.84 5.62
N ASP A 241 -12.13 10.61 4.66
CA ASP A 241 -12.77 11.85 4.24
C ASP A 241 -13.99 11.57 3.32
N ASP A 242 -15.19 11.70 3.87
CA ASP A 242 -16.43 11.49 3.12
C ASP A 242 -16.64 12.50 1.99
N SER A 243 -16.05 13.68 2.12
CA SER A 243 -16.12 14.71 1.07
C SER A 243 -15.31 14.33 -0.17
N LEU A 244 -14.25 13.52 -0.03
CA LEU A 244 -13.47 12.98 -1.15
C LEU A 244 -14.18 11.81 -1.81
N ASN A 245 -14.47 10.74 -1.08
CA ASN A 245 -15.14 9.53 -1.58
C ASN A 245 -14.56 9.04 -2.92
N LEU A 246 -13.24 8.90 -2.99
CA LEU A 246 -12.49 8.41 -4.15
C LEU A 246 -11.61 7.21 -3.78
N PRO A 247 -11.43 6.23 -4.68
CA PRO A 247 -10.49 5.14 -4.48
C PRO A 247 -9.06 5.63 -4.31
N LEU A 248 -8.29 4.95 -3.46
CA LEU A 248 -6.90 5.27 -3.14
C LEU A 248 -5.93 4.22 -3.65
N ILE A 249 -4.95 4.64 -4.44
CA ILE A 249 -3.79 3.85 -4.84
C ILE A 249 -2.65 4.16 -3.88
N VAL A 250 -2.05 3.11 -3.32
CA VAL A 250 -0.84 3.22 -2.50
C VAL A 250 0.39 2.86 -3.33
N HIS A 251 1.36 3.76 -3.41
CA HIS A 251 2.62 3.55 -4.11
C HIS A 251 3.77 3.21 -3.14
N PRO A 252 4.62 2.20 -3.42
CA PRO A 252 5.65 1.70 -2.51
C PRO A 252 6.96 2.51 -2.52
N ALA A 253 6.96 3.76 -2.99
CA ALA A 253 8.15 4.60 -2.93
C ALA A 253 8.68 4.71 -1.50
N MET A 254 10.00 4.52 -1.32
CA MET A 254 10.73 4.50 -0.04
C MET A 254 10.40 3.31 0.89
N MET A 255 9.49 2.41 0.52
CA MET A 255 9.18 1.23 1.35
C MET A 255 10.34 0.24 1.45
N GLY A 256 11.23 0.20 0.46
CA GLY A 256 12.38 -0.71 0.44
C GLY A 256 13.36 -0.50 1.61
N GLY A 257 13.46 0.71 2.15
CA GLY A 257 14.31 0.99 3.30
C GLY A 257 13.90 0.25 4.59
N PHE A 258 12.65 -0.21 4.67
CA PHE A 258 12.12 -0.96 5.82
C PHE A 258 12.03 -2.46 5.56
N THR A 259 12.00 -2.90 4.30
CA THR A 259 11.60 -4.27 3.93
C THR A 259 12.69 -5.08 3.24
N LEU A 260 13.76 -4.44 2.78
CA LEU A 260 14.88 -5.16 2.16
C LEU A 260 15.86 -5.67 3.23
N PRO A 261 16.61 -6.74 2.94
CA PRO A 261 17.54 -7.35 3.90
C PRO A 261 18.45 -6.33 4.59
N GLY A 262 18.43 -6.37 5.91
CA GLY A 262 19.20 -5.52 6.81
C GLY A 262 19.25 -6.12 8.20
N THR A 263 19.73 -5.37 9.18
CA THR A 263 19.81 -5.85 10.58
C THR A 263 18.46 -5.85 11.29
N SER A 264 17.54 -4.99 10.88
CA SER A 264 16.20 -4.83 11.46
C SER A 264 15.23 -4.30 10.40
N GLY A 265 13.94 -4.54 10.57
CA GLY A 265 12.96 -4.04 9.62
C GLY A 265 11.53 -4.52 9.89
N ILE A 266 10.72 -4.35 8.85
CA ILE A 266 9.33 -4.81 8.82
C ILE A 266 9.15 -5.69 7.59
N ASP A 267 8.56 -6.86 7.75
CA ASP A 267 8.30 -7.77 6.64
C ASP A 267 7.50 -7.07 5.51
N ALA A 268 7.84 -7.39 4.26
CA ALA A 268 7.20 -6.77 3.10
C ALA A 268 5.69 -7.02 3.06
N THR A 269 5.22 -8.15 3.57
CA THR A 269 3.79 -8.47 3.65
C THR A 269 3.05 -7.52 4.57
N ILE A 270 3.70 -7.06 5.63
CA ILE A 270 3.16 -6.07 6.56
C ILE A 270 3.24 -4.67 5.95
N TRP A 271 4.44 -4.25 5.51
CA TRP A 271 4.68 -2.86 5.09
C TRP A 271 4.06 -2.50 3.75
N MET A 272 4.00 -3.45 2.78
CA MET A 272 3.41 -3.25 1.44
C MET A 272 2.01 -3.88 1.29
N GLY A 273 1.57 -4.70 2.25
CA GLY A 273 0.30 -5.40 2.20
C GLY A 273 -0.66 -4.97 3.30
N LEU A 274 -0.40 -5.38 4.55
CA LEU A 274 -1.33 -5.17 5.67
C LEU A 274 -1.54 -3.68 5.98
N LEU A 275 -0.47 -2.91 6.21
CA LEU A 275 -0.58 -1.51 6.64
C LEU A 275 -1.26 -0.62 5.59
N PRO A 276 -0.91 -0.68 4.30
CA PRO A 276 -1.68 0.03 3.28
C PRO A 276 -3.17 -0.31 3.31
N ARG A 277 -3.50 -1.60 3.47
CA ARG A 277 -4.89 -2.07 3.52
C ARG A 277 -5.64 -1.51 4.72
N ILE A 278 -5.13 -1.71 5.94
CA ILE A 278 -5.85 -1.29 7.15
C ILE A 278 -6.03 0.22 7.24
N PHE A 279 -5.13 0.99 6.62
CA PHE A 279 -5.20 2.46 6.60
C PHE A 279 -5.91 3.04 5.37
N GLY A 280 -6.55 2.21 4.54
CA GLY A 280 -7.50 2.67 3.54
C GLY A 280 -7.09 2.59 2.07
N GLY A 281 -5.96 1.94 1.75
CA GLY A 281 -5.57 1.70 0.36
C GLY A 281 -6.49 0.70 -0.33
N ASP A 282 -7.17 1.12 -1.39
CA ASP A 282 -8.02 0.26 -2.22
C ASP A 282 -7.20 -0.59 -3.19
N MET A 283 -6.13 -0.01 -3.75
CA MET A 283 -5.22 -0.61 -4.71
C MET A 283 -3.78 -0.45 -4.20
N ASN A 284 -3.14 -1.54 -3.77
CA ASN A 284 -1.84 -1.47 -3.12
C ASN A 284 -0.74 -1.96 -4.06
N ILE A 285 0.05 -1.02 -4.60
CA ILE A 285 1.17 -1.33 -5.48
C ILE A 285 2.30 -1.94 -4.67
N PHE A 286 2.82 -3.05 -5.19
CA PHE A 286 4.03 -3.68 -4.68
C PHE A 286 4.94 -4.12 -5.84
N VAL A 287 6.18 -4.49 -5.50
CA VAL A 287 7.17 -4.89 -6.51
C VAL A 287 6.94 -6.33 -6.92
N SER A 288 6.66 -6.57 -8.21
CA SER A 288 6.55 -7.92 -8.77
C SER A 288 7.92 -8.59 -8.87
N TYR A 289 7.97 -9.91 -8.66
CA TYR A 289 9.19 -10.69 -8.84
C TYR A 289 9.64 -10.74 -10.32
N GLY A 290 10.94 -11.06 -10.53
CA GLY A 290 11.51 -11.26 -11.86
C GLY A 290 11.63 -10.00 -12.71
N GLY A 291 11.37 -8.82 -12.15
CA GLY A 291 11.67 -7.53 -12.75
C GLY A 291 13.06 -7.01 -12.34
N ARG A 292 13.22 -5.69 -12.34
CA ARG A 292 14.47 -5.04 -11.93
C ARG A 292 14.73 -5.02 -10.42
N PHE A 293 13.78 -5.48 -9.63
CA PHE A 293 13.85 -5.55 -8.16
C PHE A 293 13.90 -7.00 -7.71
N THR A 294 14.49 -7.26 -6.54
CA THR A 294 14.87 -8.61 -6.06
C THR A 294 13.85 -9.28 -5.15
N PHE A 295 12.56 -9.03 -5.34
CA PHE A 295 11.53 -9.73 -4.57
C PHE A 295 11.33 -11.17 -5.06
N GLN A 296 11.14 -12.10 -4.12
CA GLN A 296 10.92 -13.51 -4.41
C GLN A 296 9.44 -13.78 -4.72
N PRO A 297 9.11 -14.82 -5.50
CA PRO A 297 7.73 -15.13 -5.89
C PRO A 297 6.79 -15.39 -4.70
N ASP A 298 7.29 -16.06 -3.67
CA ASP A 298 6.54 -16.39 -2.45
C ASP A 298 6.22 -15.14 -1.62
N VAL A 299 7.17 -14.22 -1.45
CA VAL A 299 6.94 -12.92 -0.80
C VAL A 299 5.85 -12.15 -1.55
N CYS A 300 5.95 -12.08 -2.89
CA CYS A 300 4.93 -11.42 -3.71
C CYS A 300 3.54 -12.05 -3.58
N ARG A 301 3.48 -13.39 -3.50
CA ARG A 301 2.23 -14.12 -3.28
C ARG A 301 1.65 -13.82 -1.90
N HIS A 302 2.46 -13.82 -0.86
CA HIS A 302 2.02 -13.49 0.50
C HIS A 302 1.51 -12.03 0.61
N ILE A 303 2.13 -11.08 -0.14
CA ILE A 303 1.59 -9.70 -0.23
C ILE A 303 0.18 -9.71 -0.86
N CYS A 304 -0.05 -10.51 -1.90
CA CYS A 304 -1.39 -10.65 -2.48
C CYS A 304 -2.38 -11.26 -1.48
N ASP A 305 -1.97 -12.30 -0.77
CA ASP A 305 -2.83 -13.01 0.18
C ASP A 305 -3.23 -12.11 1.36
N ILE A 306 -2.32 -11.34 1.93
CA ILE A 306 -2.62 -10.41 3.03
C ILE A 306 -3.58 -9.31 2.61
N ASN A 307 -3.52 -8.85 1.36
CA ASN A 307 -4.46 -7.88 0.81
C ASN A 307 -5.87 -8.45 0.66
N ARG A 308 -6.01 -9.76 0.42
CA ARG A 308 -7.28 -10.44 0.09
C ARG A 308 -7.89 -11.23 1.24
N LYS A 309 -7.08 -11.72 2.20
CA LYS A 309 -7.58 -12.56 3.31
C LYS A 309 -8.71 -11.88 4.08
N SER A 310 -9.62 -12.67 4.65
CA SER A 310 -10.64 -12.14 5.56
C SER A 310 -9.98 -11.43 6.75
N LEU A 311 -10.43 -10.22 7.07
CA LEU A 311 -9.91 -9.41 8.18
C LEU A 311 -11.05 -8.63 8.83
N ALA A 312 -11.81 -9.31 9.69
CA ALA A 312 -12.99 -8.75 10.35
C ALA A 312 -13.91 -8.00 9.35
N THR A 313 -14.21 -6.72 9.58
CA THR A 313 -15.03 -5.88 8.70
C THR A 313 -14.23 -5.10 7.64
N ILE A 314 -12.89 -5.21 7.67
CA ILE A 314 -12.01 -4.51 6.72
C ILE A 314 -12.08 -5.20 5.36
N LYS A 315 -12.50 -4.47 4.33
CA LYS A 315 -12.58 -4.97 2.96
C LYS A 315 -11.23 -5.45 2.44
N ALA A 316 -11.25 -6.35 1.47
CA ALA A 316 -10.07 -6.74 0.72
C ALA A 316 -9.59 -5.59 -0.18
N SER A 317 -8.28 -5.34 -0.21
CA SER A 317 -7.64 -4.43 -1.16
C SER A 317 -7.19 -5.18 -2.40
N CYS A 318 -7.16 -4.49 -3.53
CA CYS A 318 -6.64 -5.04 -4.77
C CYS A 318 -5.10 -4.98 -4.77
N PRO A 319 -4.39 -6.12 -4.74
CA PRO A 319 -2.95 -6.13 -4.90
C PRO A 319 -2.57 -5.71 -6.31
N ALA A 320 -1.57 -4.83 -6.44
CA ALA A 320 -1.18 -4.25 -7.72
C ALA A 320 0.32 -4.47 -8.00
N PRO A 321 0.71 -5.67 -8.51
CA PRO A 321 2.10 -5.95 -8.87
C PRO A 321 2.58 -5.03 -9.99
N GLY A 322 3.75 -4.40 -9.79
CA GLY A 322 4.40 -3.54 -10.76
C GLY A 322 5.89 -3.78 -10.86
N GLY A 323 6.54 -3.25 -11.90
CA GLY A 323 7.99 -3.37 -12.06
C GLY A 323 8.45 -4.73 -12.57
N GLY A 324 8.04 -5.11 -13.77
CA GLY A 324 8.39 -6.37 -14.42
C GLY A 324 7.18 -7.06 -15.06
N VAL A 325 6.04 -6.39 -15.07
CA VAL A 325 4.86 -6.82 -15.80
C VAL A 325 5.07 -6.47 -17.27
N THR A 326 5.18 -7.51 -18.10
CA THR A 326 5.30 -7.41 -19.55
C THR A 326 4.25 -8.29 -20.22
N GLU A 327 3.96 -8.00 -21.48
CA GLU A 327 3.03 -8.81 -22.28
C GLU A 327 3.38 -10.31 -22.23
N ALA A 328 4.64 -10.63 -22.41
CA ALA A 328 5.11 -12.03 -22.43
C ALA A 328 4.98 -12.74 -21.07
N ARG A 329 5.08 -12.00 -19.97
CA ARG A 329 5.00 -12.56 -18.61
C ARG A 329 3.59 -12.56 -18.01
N LEU A 330 2.67 -11.84 -18.62
CA LEU A 330 1.33 -11.67 -18.06
C LEU A 330 0.61 -13.01 -17.77
N PRO A 331 0.64 -14.03 -18.68
CA PRO A 331 0.03 -15.33 -18.40
C PRO A 331 0.62 -16.05 -17.18
N GLU A 332 1.95 -16.00 -17.00
CA GLU A 332 2.62 -16.54 -15.82
C GLU A 332 2.20 -15.82 -14.55
N LEU A 333 2.19 -14.48 -14.59
CA LEU A 333 1.86 -13.65 -13.45
C LEU A 333 0.38 -13.82 -13.03
N MET A 334 -0.53 -14.02 -13.97
CA MET A 334 -1.94 -14.32 -13.69
C MET A 334 -2.11 -15.65 -12.94
N ASN A 335 -1.34 -16.66 -13.32
CA ASN A 335 -1.35 -17.95 -12.61
C ASN A 335 -0.86 -17.83 -11.16
N ILE A 336 0.09 -16.94 -10.90
CA ILE A 336 0.68 -16.73 -9.56
C ILE A 336 -0.17 -15.85 -8.69
N TYR A 337 -0.65 -14.73 -9.23
CA TYR A 337 -1.34 -13.70 -8.44
C TYR A 337 -2.86 -13.85 -8.45
N GLY A 338 -3.42 -14.55 -9.42
CA GLY A 338 -4.86 -14.81 -9.54
C GLY A 338 -5.65 -13.63 -10.12
N LYS A 339 -6.98 -13.82 -10.17
CA LYS A 339 -7.91 -12.88 -10.84
C LYS A 339 -8.10 -11.56 -10.10
N ASP A 340 -8.07 -11.61 -8.76
CA ASP A 340 -8.26 -10.40 -7.94
C ASP A 340 -6.96 -9.63 -7.78
N THR A 341 -6.42 -9.21 -8.92
CA THR A 341 -5.14 -8.51 -9.06
C THR A 341 -5.26 -7.43 -10.13
N MET A 342 -4.55 -6.31 -9.94
CA MET A 342 -4.45 -5.22 -10.89
C MET A 342 -3.01 -5.11 -11.40
N PHE A 343 -2.74 -5.57 -12.61
CA PHE A 343 -1.39 -5.57 -13.18
C PHE A 343 -0.96 -4.15 -13.58
N LEU A 344 0.10 -3.63 -12.96
CA LEU A 344 0.66 -2.32 -13.29
C LEU A 344 1.68 -2.44 -14.42
N VAL A 345 1.33 -1.97 -15.60
CA VAL A 345 2.19 -1.91 -16.78
C VAL A 345 2.82 -0.53 -16.91
N GLY A 346 4.13 -0.51 -16.98
CA GLY A 346 4.92 0.72 -17.15
C GLY A 346 5.57 0.82 -18.53
N GLY A 347 6.91 0.76 -18.57
CA GLY A 347 7.69 0.94 -19.79
C GLY A 347 7.41 -0.07 -20.91
N ASP A 348 6.91 -1.25 -20.60
CA ASP A 348 6.58 -2.26 -21.61
C ASP A 348 5.45 -1.81 -22.55
N MET A 349 4.58 -0.92 -22.09
CA MET A 349 3.51 -0.30 -22.89
C MET A 349 4.03 0.38 -24.16
N PHE A 350 5.29 0.84 -24.17
CA PHE A 350 5.91 1.54 -25.30
C PHE A 350 6.70 0.61 -26.25
N ARG A 351 6.88 -0.69 -25.91
CA ARG A 351 7.76 -1.58 -26.66
C ARG A 351 7.17 -2.07 -27.99
N ARG A 352 5.85 -2.14 -28.10
CA ARG A 352 5.16 -2.55 -29.34
C ARG A 352 5.18 -1.50 -30.45
N GLY A 353 5.37 -0.23 -30.09
CA GLY A 353 5.33 0.88 -31.06
C GLY A 353 4.67 2.13 -30.47
N PRO A 354 4.47 3.16 -31.31
CA PRO A 354 3.94 4.44 -30.86
C PRO A 354 2.45 4.47 -30.59
N ASP A 355 1.68 3.51 -31.11
CA ASP A 355 0.22 3.47 -30.93
C ASP A 355 -0.14 2.86 -29.58
N LEU A 356 -0.31 3.72 -28.57
CA LEU A 356 -0.63 3.31 -27.20
C LEU A 356 -2.03 2.70 -27.07
N THR A 357 -2.95 3.02 -27.96
CA THR A 357 -4.30 2.42 -27.99
C THR A 357 -4.20 0.93 -28.36
N GLU A 358 -3.53 0.63 -29.46
CA GLU A 358 -3.35 -0.75 -29.91
C GLU A 358 -2.45 -1.55 -28.95
N ASN A 359 -1.45 -0.90 -28.37
CA ASN A 359 -0.62 -1.54 -27.34
C ASN A 359 -1.47 -1.96 -26.12
N MET A 360 -2.36 -1.09 -25.64
CA MET A 360 -3.22 -1.40 -24.51
C MET A 360 -4.23 -2.50 -24.85
N LYS A 361 -4.85 -2.48 -26.03
CA LYS A 361 -5.76 -3.55 -26.49
C LYS A 361 -5.10 -4.93 -26.44
N ALA A 362 -3.84 -5.02 -26.83
CA ALA A 362 -3.11 -6.28 -26.78
C ALA A 362 -2.95 -6.83 -25.35
N PHE A 363 -2.71 -5.97 -24.35
CA PHE A 363 -2.71 -6.39 -22.95
C PHE A 363 -4.09 -6.85 -22.48
N ILE A 364 -5.16 -6.12 -22.87
CA ILE A 364 -6.54 -6.50 -22.53
C ILE A 364 -6.91 -7.86 -23.11
N GLU A 365 -6.58 -8.13 -24.38
CA GLU A 365 -6.84 -9.43 -25.01
C GLU A 365 -6.20 -10.60 -24.27
N ILE A 366 -5.00 -10.43 -23.69
CA ILE A 366 -4.35 -11.47 -22.88
C ILE A 366 -5.14 -11.70 -21.58
N LEU A 367 -5.56 -10.62 -20.91
CA LEU A 367 -6.32 -10.72 -19.66
C LEU A 367 -7.71 -11.35 -19.85
N GLU A 368 -8.33 -11.18 -21.03
CA GLU A 368 -9.65 -11.75 -21.34
C GLU A 368 -9.61 -13.25 -21.65
N ARG A 369 -8.43 -13.78 -22.05
CA ARG A 369 -8.25 -15.22 -22.32
C ARG A 369 -8.02 -16.07 -21.07
N SER A 370 -8.03 -15.45 -19.88
CA SER A 370 -7.69 -16.09 -18.59
C SER A 370 -8.89 -16.74 -17.87
#